data_5c19c4c163d7d71ec0f707198dbea109
#
_entry.id   5c19c4c163d7d71ec0f707198dbea109
#
_cell.length_a   1.000
_cell.length_b   1.000
_cell.length_c   1.000
_cell.angle_alpha   90.00
_cell.angle_beta   90.00
_cell.angle_gamma   90.00
#
_symmetry.space_group_name_H-M   'P 1'
#
loop_
_entity.id
_entity.type
_entity.pdbx_description
1 polymer ?
#
loop_
_entity_poly.entity_id
_entity_poly.type
_entity_poly.pdbx_seq_one_letter_code
_entity_poly.pdbx_strand_id
1 'polypeptide(L)'
;MSKALGHPLHLPSMKLFHQFITCLTLLAPLSAQALFDDCQDLFPNQHIPTSQQIGRDLCFDSFAIYYSPTDKKPIYTVEKLSREQLLAPHPKRSNQFYEEARLPFSERALLSDYRGSGYDRGHNAPAGDMSNERSMAQSFSLANMMPQARQNNQGIWAKNVEEPTRLYIKRSAGDIYVFTGSTGNSGAIGKGRVTIPSHLYKLVYDPNKNLAWAYWLENTNDASMSPPITYQDLMQKTGIDFHLPVNSESKVSPQTPIESKSNKALMGGWYPVFFDDFAPAKIDQLIKTIKEGRVASIQIQYDRNSELAKKIAAQIQSQSTIIPSLVQSSPPDSPTVTYERNRVTAIVRSK
;
A
#
# COMPACT_ATOMS: atom_id res chain seq x y z
N MET A 1 -84.96 -70.28 23.72
CA MET A 1 -84.23 -70.97 24.81
C MET A 1 -82.86 -71.38 24.26
N SER A 2 -81.85 -70.81 24.62
CA SER A 2 -80.53 -71.35 24.93
C SER A 2 -79.51 -70.26 25.06
N LYS A 3 -78.90 -70.29 26.20
CA LYS A 3 -77.79 -69.32 26.62
C LYS A 3 -76.51 -69.74 25.91
N ALA A 4 -75.78 -68.80 25.41
CA ALA A 4 -74.40 -68.97 25.08
C ALA A 4 -73.55 -67.98 25.86
N LEU A 5 -72.64 -68.51 26.66
CA LEU A 5 -71.62 -67.84 27.46
C LEU A 5 -70.49 -67.27 26.59
N GLY A 6 -70.24 -66.00 26.73
CA GLY A 6 -69.03 -65.39 26.13
C GLY A 6 -67.87 -65.35 27.11
N HIS A 7 -66.70 -65.82 26.69
CA HIS A 7 -65.47 -65.70 27.39
C HIS A 7 -64.77 -64.42 26.95
N PRO A 8 -64.11 -63.67 27.84
CA PRO A 8 -63.31 -62.50 27.47
C PRO A 8 -61.91 -62.90 27.05
N LEU A 9 -61.56 -62.51 25.84
CA LEU A 9 -60.17 -62.59 25.32
C LEU A 9 -59.29 -61.56 25.97
N HIS A 10 -58.30 -62.02 26.69
CA HIS A 10 -57.20 -61.20 27.23
C HIS A 10 -56.23 -60.82 26.08
N LEU A 11 -56.14 -59.52 25.73
CA LEU A 11 -55.11 -58.97 24.85
C LEU A 11 -53.90 -58.62 25.64
N PRO A 12 -52.67 -58.96 25.23
CA PRO A 12 -51.44 -58.54 25.94
C PRO A 12 -51.13 -57.10 25.62
N SER A 13 -50.82 -56.30 26.65
CA SER A 13 -50.37 -54.92 26.60
C SER A 13 -49.01 -54.88 25.94
N MET A 14 -48.93 -54.35 24.73
CA MET A 14 -47.65 -53.98 24.07
C MET A 14 -47.14 -52.68 24.70
N LYS A 15 -46.08 -52.79 25.52
CA LYS A 15 -45.27 -51.64 25.97
C LYS A 15 -44.49 -51.08 24.79
N LEU A 16 -44.92 -49.93 24.30
CA LEU A 16 -44.20 -49.16 23.29
C LEU A 16 -42.93 -48.55 23.92
N PHE A 17 -41.77 -49.15 23.66
CA PHE A 17 -40.45 -48.54 24.03
C PHE A 17 -40.19 -47.41 23.04
N HIS A 18 -40.38 -46.15 23.51
CA HIS A 18 -39.89 -44.96 22.82
C HIS A 18 -38.36 -44.90 22.99
N GLN A 19 -37.61 -45.35 21.98
CA GLN A 19 -36.20 -45.06 21.86
C GLN A 19 -36.07 -43.58 21.36
N PHE A 20 -35.76 -42.66 22.29
CA PHE A 20 -35.29 -41.35 21.92
C PHE A 20 -33.88 -41.49 21.31
N ILE A 21 -33.80 -41.47 19.98
CA ILE A 21 -32.54 -41.27 19.27
C ILE A 21 -32.17 -39.79 19.41
N THR A 22 -31.35 -39.48 20.39
CA THR A 22 -30.71 -38.16 20.53
C THR A 22 -29.70 -38.04 19.39
N CYS A 23 -30.09 -37.36 18.30
CA CYS A 23 -29.19 -36.99 17.20
C CYS A 23 -28.29 -35.88 17.74
N LEU A 24 -27.10 -36.26 18.25
CA LEU A 24 -26.05 -35.34 18.66
C LEU A 24 -25.44 -34.77 17.38
N THR A 25 -25.95 -33.64 16.89
CA THR A 25 -25.32 -32.88 15.80
C THR A 25 -24.02 -32.34 16.31
N LEU A 26 -22.90 -32.96 15.95
CA LEU A 26 -21.57 -32.37 16.08
C LEU A 26 -21.53 -31.10 15.22
N LEU A 27 -21.80 -29.96 15.83
CA LEU A 27 -21.39 -28.67 15.29
C LEU A 27 -19.86 -28.62 15.36
N ALA A 28 -19.20 -29.04 14.28
CA ALA A 28 -17.79 -28.72 14.09
C ALA A 28 -17.66 -27.18 14.11
N PRO A 29 -16.77 -26.61 14.95
CA PRO A 29 -16.53 -25.18 14.87
C PRO A 29 -16.05 -24.88 13.45
N LEU A 30 -16.80 -24.05 12.70
CA LEU A 30 -16.21 -23.38 11.53
C LEU A 30 -15.06 -22.55 12.07
N SER A 31 -13.85 -23.04 11.87
CA SER A 31 -12.64 -22.24 12.09
C SER A 31 -12.77 -21.06 11.12
N ALA A 32 -13.03 -19.86 11.65
CA ALA A 32 -12.88 -18.64 10.87
C ALA A 32 -11.42 -18.60 10.45
N GLN A 33 -11.14 -18.82 9.18
CA GLN A 33 -9.78 -18.69 8.64
C GLN A 33 -9.36 -17.25 8.83
N ALA A 34 -8.19 -17.03 9.46
CA ALA A 34 -7.71 -15.68 9.65
C ALA A 34 -7.34 -15.08 8.30
N LEU A 35 -7.46 -13.75 8.17
CA LEU A 35 -7.05 -13.06 6.94
C LEU A 35 -5.56 -13.25 6.70
N PHE A 36 -5.17 -13.52 5.45
CA PHE A 36 -3.77 -13.66 5.02
C PHE A 36 -2.96 -14.77 5.72
N ASP A 37 -3.61 -15.87 6.13
CA ASP A 37 -2.93 -16.98 6.82
C ASP A 37 -1.65 -17.45 6.12
N ASP A 38 -1.63 -17.46 4.79
CA ASP A 38 -0.50 -17.94 3.98
C ASP A 38 0.59 -16.88 3.72
N CYS A 39 0.39 -15.61 4.12
CA CYS A 39 1.31 -14.52 3.78
C CYS A 39 1.39 -13.39 4.83
N GLN A 40 1.18 -13.71 6.09
CA GLN A 40 1.28 -12.74 7.19
C GLN A 40 2.68 -12.14 7.34
N ASP A 41 3.71 -12.84 6.88
CA ASP A 41 5.10 -12.38 6.88
C ASP A 41 5.36 -11.16 5.97
N LEU A 42 4.44 -10.87 5.05
CA LEU A 42 4.48 -9.67 4.22
C LEU A 42 4.04 -8.40 4.98
N PHE A 43 3.49 -8.55 6.20
CA PHE A 43 3.01 -7.44 7.01
C PHE A 43 3.99 -7.09 8.14
N PRO A 44 4.15 -5.80 8.51
CA PRO A 44 4.97 -5.40 9.63
C PRO A 44 4.55 -6.12 10.92
N ASN A 45 5.48 -6.85 11.56
CA ASN A 45 5.19 -7.65 12.76
C ASN A 45 3.96 -8.57 12.63
N GLN A 46 3.61 -8.99 11.41
CA GLN A 46 2.43 -9.80 11.09
C GLN A 46 1.09 -9.13 11.48
N HIS A 47 1.08 -7.82 11.65
CA HIS A 47 -0.14 -7.06 11.93
C HIS A 47 -0.89 -6.72 10.64
N ILE A 48 -2.07 -7.31 10.49
CA ILE A 48 -2.95 -7.10 9.34
C ILE A 48 -3.70 -5.77 9.50
N PRO A 49 -3.70 -4.88 8.48
CA PRO A 49 -4.49 -3.66 8.52
C PRO A 49 -5.98 -3.90 8.74
N THR A 50 -6.62 -3.05 9.52
CA THR A 50 -8.07 -3.06 9.68
C THR A 50 -8.73 -2.01 8.81
N SER A 51 -9.82 -2.39 8.14
CA SER A 51 -10.61 -1.53 7.27
C SER A 51 -12.09 -1.73 7.56
N GLN A 52 -12.89 -0.67 7.41
CA GLN A 52 -14.35 -0.78 7.46
C GLN A 52 -14.92 -1.42 6.18
N GLN A 53 -14.16 -1.47 5.10
CA GLN A 53 -14.56 -2.13 3.86
C GLN A 53 -14.39 -3.64 4.00
N ILE A 54 -15.40 -4.39 3.56
CA ILE A 54 -15.33 -5.85 3.49
C ILE A 54 -14.56 -6.22 2.22
N GLY A 55 -13.49 -6.98 2.37
CA GLY A 55 -12.62 -7.41 1.29
C GLY A 55 -12.38 -8.93 1.29
N ARG A 56 -11.65 -9.37 0.28
CA ARG A 56 -11.07 -10.72 0.17
C ARG A 56 -9.56 -10.63 0.22
N ASP A 57 -8.96 -11.49 0.98
CA ASP A 57 -7.51 -11.63 1.04
C ASP A 57 -6.99 -12.52 -0.10
N LEU A 58 -5.93 -12.06 -0.73
CA LEU A 58 -5.24 -12.78 -1.79
C LEU A 58 -3.74 -12.74 -1.54
N CYS A 59 -3.14 -13.87 -1.26
CA CYS A 59 -1.70 -14.04 -1.12
C CYS A 59 -1.04 -14.33 -2.46
N PHE A 60 0.10 -13.68 -2.71
CA PHE A 60 1.01 -13.91 -3.82
C PHE A 60 2.43 -14.07 -3.28
N ASP A 61 3.39 -14.46 -4.11
CA ASP A 61 4.75 -14.75 -3.65
C ASP A 61 5.49 -13.53 -3.06
N SER A 62 5.25 -12.33 -3.60
CA SER A 62 5.97 -11.10 -3.20
C SER A 62 5.06 -9.98 -2.71
N PHE A 63 3.76 -10.19 -2.68
CA PHE A 63 2.79 -9.20 -2.24
C PHE A 63 1.48 -9.86 -1.81
N ALA A 64 0.69 -9.14 -1.03
CA ALA A 64 -0.66 -9.55 -0.66
C ALA A 64 -1.66 -8.44 -0.96
N ILE A 65 -2.91 -8.81 -1.28
CA ILE A 65 -3.96 -7.88 -1.67
C ILE A 65 -5.17 -8.06 -0.76
N TYR A 66 -5.67 -6.97 -0.18
CA TYR A 66 -7.02 -6.90 0.34
C TYR A 66 -7.92 -6.30 -0.73
N TYR A 67 -8.73 -7.13 -1.35
CA TYR A 67 -9.48 -6.83 -2.56
C TYR A 67 -10.93 -6.47 -2.27
N SER A 68 -11.45 -5.39 -2.85
CA SER A 68 -12.86 -5.01 -2.80
C SER A 68 -13.66 -5.76 -3.86
N PRO A 69 -14.56 -6.68 -3.50
CA PRO A 69 -15.43 -7.35 -4.47
C PRO A 69 -16.44 -6.39 -5.11
N THR A 70 -16.80 -5.32 -4.41
CA THR A 70 -17.74 -4.30 -4.89
C THR A 70 -17.08 -3.36 -5.89
N ASP A 71 -15.88 -2.84 -5.56
CA ASP A 71 -15.14 -1.92 -6.41
C ASP A 71 -14.32 -2.61 -7.49
N LYS A 72 -14.10 -3.92 -7.34
CA LYS A 72 -13.29 -4.78 -8.22
C LYS A 72 -11.86 -4.29 -8.41
N LYS A 73 -11.28 -3.81 -7.32
CA LYS A 73 -9.90 -3.34 -7.24
C LYS A 73 -9.35 -3.53 -5.83
N PRO A 74 -8.03 -3.42 -5.60
CA PRO A 74 -7.47 -3.43 -4.25
C PRO A 74 -8.05 -2.33 -3.36
N ILE A 75 -8.39 -2.67 -2.12
CA ILE A 75 -8.50 -1.74 -1.00
C ILE A 75 -7.09 -1.29 -0.65
N TYR A 76 -6.18 -2.26 -0.49
CA TYR A 76 -4.74 -2.06 -0.44
C TYR A 76 -4.00 -3.30 -0.96
N THR A 77 -2.77 -3.09 -1.39
CA THR A 77 -1.77 -4.13 -1.65
C THR A 77 -0.57 -3.85 -0.78
N VAL A 78 0.01 -4.87 -0.14
CA VAL A 78 1.22 -4.76 0.66
C VAL A 78 2.36 -5.50 -0.02
N GLU A 79 3.56 -4.92 0.04
CA GLU A 79 4.83 -5.48 -0.38
C GLU A 79 5.83 -5.36 0.77
N LYS A 80 6.61 -6.41 0.99
CA LYS A 80 7.79 -6.40 1.86
C LYS A 80 9.01 -6.44 0.94
N LEU A 81 9.72 -5.33 0.85
CA LEU A 81 10.79 -5.13 -0.12
C LEU A 81 12.13 -4.91 0.58
N SER A 82 13.17 -5.52 0.05
CA SER A 82 14.53 -5.32 0.53
C SER A 82 15.44 -4.76 -0.56
N ARG A 83 16.58 -4.22 -0.14
CA ARG A 83 17.65 -3.79 -1.03
C ARG A 83 18.09 -4.92 -1.97
N GLU A 84 18.24 -6.13 -1.44
CA GLU A 84 18.70 -7.30 -2.19
C GLU A 84 17.73 -7.66 -3.31
N GLN A 85 16.43 -7.69 -3.01
CA GLN A 85 15.40 -7.94 -4.02
C GLN A 85 15.43 -6.93 -5.15
N LEU A 86 15.56 -5.63 -4.84
CA LEU A 86 15.53 -4.58 -5.84
C LEU A 86 16.85 -4.40 -6.61
N LEU A 87 17.96 -4.98 -6.14
CA LEU A 87 19.24 -5.02 -6.85
C LEU A 87 19.44 -6.33 -7.62
N ALA A 88 18.63 -7.36 -7.36
CA ALA A 88 18.68 -8.61 -8.10
C ALA A 88 18.35 -8.38 -9.60
N PRO A 89 18.85 -9.24 -10.50
CA PRO A 89 18.44 -9.20 -11.90
C PRO A 89 16.92 -9.33 -12.03
N HIS A 90 16.28 -8.35 -12.66
CA HIS A 90 14.83 -8.38 -12.85
C HIS A 90 14.46 -9.28 -14.05
N PRO A 91 13.42 -10.11 -13.91
CA PRO A 91 12.90 -10.89 -15.01
C PRO A 91 12.30 -9.99 -16.09
N LYS A 92 12.22 -10.51 -17.33
CA LYS A 92 11.57 -9.79 -18.42
C LYS A 92 10.12 -9.50 -18.08
N ARG A 93 9.68 -8.26 -18.30
CA ARG A 93 8.30 -7.85 -18.05
C ARG A 93 7.32 -8.71 -18.85
N SER A 94 6.36 -9.33 -18.15
CA SER A 94 5.39 -10.27 -18.74
C SER A 94 4.42 -9.58 -19.71
N ASN A 95 3.83 -8.44 -19.33
CA ASN A 95 2.73 -7.74 -20.02
C ASN A 95 1.47 -8.61 -20.27
N GLN A 96 1.39 -9.79 -19.66
CA GLN A 96 0.27 -10.72 -19.81
C GLN A 96 -0.71 -10.57 -18.65
N PHE A 97 -1.64 -9.63 -18.79
CA PHE A 97 -2.69 -9.42 -17.80
C PHE A 97 -3.71 -10.57 -17.83
N TYR A 98 -4.15 -10.98 -16.65
CA TYR A 98 -5.13 -12.06 -16.50
C TYR A 98 -6.16 -11.77 -15.40
N GLU A 99 -7.32 -12.42 -15.51
CA GLU A 99 -8.41 -12.33 -14.55
C GLU A 99 -8.14 -13.25 -13.35
N GLU A 100 -8.34 -12.77 -12.13
CA GLU A 100 -8.02 -13.52 -10.92
C GLU A 100 -9.03 -14.67 -10.70
N ALA A 101 -8.58 -15.89 -10.96
CA ALA A 101 -9.44 -17.07 -10.91
C ALA A 101 -9.92 -17.46 -9.50
N ARG A 102 -9.22 -17.04 -8.45
CA ARG A 102 -9.59 -17.28 -7.04
C ARG A 102 -10.81 -16.49 -6.60
N LEU A 103 -11.11 -15.38 -7.28
CA LEU A 103 -12.32 -14.59 -7.03
C LEU A 103 -13.54 -15.20 -7.76
N PRO A 104 -14.76 -15.10 -7.20
CA PRO A 104 -15.98 -15.36 -7.93
C PRO A 104 -16.07 -14.51 -9.21
N PHE A 105 -16.61 -15.07 -10.29
CA PHE A 105 -16.70 -14.35 -11.58
C PHE A 105 -17.40 -13.00 -11.48
N SER A 106 -18.46 -12.89 -10.68
CA SER A 106 -19.19 -11.64 -10.46
C SER A 106 -18.37 -10.54 -9.78
N GLU A 107 -17.30 -10.92 -9.07
CA GLU A 107 -16.46 -10.01 -8.30
C GLU A 107 -15.15 -9.64 -9.03
N ARG A 108 -14.84 -10.30 -10.14
CA ARG A 108 -13.61 -10.05 -10.91
C ARG A 108 -13.70 -8.77 -11.71
N ALA A 109 -12.58 -8.05 -11.82
CA ALA A 109 -12.33 -7.17 -12.94
C ALA A 109 -11.97 -8.00 -14.17
N LEU A 110 -12.51 -7.67 -15.33
CA LEU A 110 -12.29 -8.39 -16.58
C LEU A 110 -11.40 -7.57 -17.52
N LEU A 111 -10.66 -8.25 -18.39
CA LEU A 111 -9.86 -7.59 -19.44
C LEU A 111 -10.72 -6.70 -20.34
N SER A 112 -11.97 -7.11 -20.58
CA SER A 112 -12.94 -6.35 -21.37
C SER A 112 -13.35 -5.03 -20.72
N ASP A 113 -13.28 -4.90 -19.38
CA ASP A 113 -13.66 -3.68 -18.67
C ASP A 113 -12.65 -2.55 -18.94
N TYR A 114 -11.38 -2.89 -19.08
CA TYR A 114 -10.32 -1.92 -19.36
C TYR A 114 -10.19 -1.56 -20.84
N ARG A 115 -10.67 -2.41 -21.76
CA ARG A 115 -10.52 -2.20 -23.20
C ARG A 115 -11.34 -0.97 -23.65
N GLY A 116 -10.64 0.03 -24.18
CA GLY A 116 -11.27 1.26 -24.66
C GLY A 116 -11.85 2.16 -23.56
N SER A 117 -11.55 1.90 -22.29
CA SER A 117 -12.05 2.68 -21.16
C SER A 117 -11.41 4.07 -21.03
N GLY A 118 -10.27 4.31 -21.66
CA GLY A 118 -9.46 5.52 -21.47
C GLY A 118 -8.53 5.47 -20.24
N TYR A 119 -8.62 4.42 -19.43
CA TYR A 119 -7.79 4.20 -18.25
C TYR A 119 -6.77 3.09 -18.47
N ASP A 120 -5.62 3.23 -17.86
CA ASP A 120 -4.61 2.18 -17.78
C ASP A 120 -4.96 1.18 -16.67
N ARG A 121 -4.39 -0.02 -16.77
CA ARG A 121 -4.33 -1.00 -15.70
C ARG A 121 -3.18 -0.59 -14.76
N GLY A 122 -3.46 0.30 -13.82
CA GLY A 122 -2.49 0.79 -12.85
C GLY A 122 -2.16 -0.29 -11.83
N HIS A 123 -0.88 -0.63 -11.69
CA HIS A 123 -0.41 -1.61 -10.71
C HIS A 123 -0.43 -1.04 -9.30
N ASN A 124 -0.87 -1.84 -8.32
CA ASN A 124 -0.64 -1.55 -6.91
C ASN A 124 0.73 -2.08 -6.46
N ALA A 125 1.02 -3.37 -6.65
CA ALA A 125 2.37 -3.93 -6.59
C ALA A 125 2.99 -3.85 -7.98
N PRO A 126 3.99 -2.96 -8.22
CA PRO A 126 4.53 -2.73 -9.56
C PRO A 126 5.36 -3.91 -10.08
N ALA A 127 5.27 -4.19 -11.37
CA ALA A 127 6.13 -5.18 -12.02
C ALA A 127 7.64 -4.90 -11.84
N GLY A 128 8.01 -3.60 -11.69
CA GLY A 128 9.39 -3.18 -11.42
C GLY A 128 9.93 -3.56 -10.04
N ASP A 129 9.10 -4.06 -9.13
CA ASP A 129 9.50 -4.49 -7.80
C ASP A 129 9.67 -6.02 -7.70
N MET A 130 9.33 -6.74 -8.78
CA MET A 130 9.36 -8.21 -8.82
C MET A 130 10.75 -8.74 -9.18
N SER A 131 11.30 -9.62 -8.34
CA SER A 131 12.65 -10.16 -8.46
C SER A 131 12.74 -11.55 -9.11
N ASN A 132 11.59 -12.19 -9.41
CA ASN A 132 11.55 -13.50 -10.07
C ASN A 132 10.38 -13.60 -11.07
N GLU A 133 10.43 -14.58 -11.98
CA GLU A 133 9.46 -14.74 -13.06
C GLU A 133 8.02 -14.99 -12.55
N ARG A 134 7.88 -15.74 -11.45
CA ARG A 134 6.58 -16.06 -10.88
C ARG A 134 5.92 -14.81 -10.28
N SER A 135 6.63 -14.07 -9.44
CA SER A 135 6.13 -12.79 -8.89
C SER A 135 5.84 -11.79 -10.01
N MET A 136 6.71 -11.74 -11.04
CA MET A 136 6.49 -10.92 -12.22
C MET A 136 5.17 -11.26 -12.90
N ALA A 137 4.89 -12.55 -13.18
CA ALA A 137 3.65 -12.98 -13.77
C ALA A 137 2.45 -12.65 -12.87
N GLN A 138 2.56 -12.91 -11.59
CA GLN A 138 1.53 -12.64 -10.58
C GLN A 138 1.17 -11.15 -10.49
N SER A 139 2.14 -10.25 -10.65
CA SER A 139 1.90 -8.80 -10.59
C SER A 139 0.93 -8.32 -11.69
N PHE A 140 0.72 -9.09 -12.77
CA PHE A 140 -0.23 -8.81 -13.85
C PHE A 140 -1.65 -9.34 -13.62
N SER A 141 -1.97 -9.91 -12.44
CA SER A 141 -3.35 -10.20 -12.04
C SER A 141 -4.19 -8.92 -12.06
N LEU A 142 -5.39 -8.96 -12.66
CA LEU A 142 -6.32 -7.82 -12.62
C LEU A 142 -6.78 -7.51 -11.19
N ALA A 143 -6.64 -8.43 -10.25
CA ALA A 143 -6.87 -8.14 -8.83
C ALA A 143 -5.84 -7.16 -8.25
N ASN A 144 -4.66 -7.02 -8.86
CA ASN A 144 -3.62 -6.05 -8.50
C ASN A 144 -3.80 -4.69 -9.21
N MET A 145 -4.84 -4.53 -10.02
CA MET A 145 -5.03 -3.36 -10.87
C MET A 145 -6.11 -2.43 -10.34
N MET A 146 -5.93 -1.13 -10.65
CA MET A 146 -6.96 -0.11 -10.52
C MET A 146 -7.06 0.69 -11.82
N PRO A 147 -8.26 1.21 -12.20
CA PRO A 147 -8.34 2.17 -13.30
C PRO A 147 -7.56 3.43 -12.97
N GLN A 148 -6.44 3.64 -13.65
CA GLN A 148 -5.55 4.77 -13.40
C GLN A 148 -5.48 5.67 -14.63
N ALA A 149 -5.57 6.98 -14.44
CA ALA A 149 -5.42 7.96 -15.51
C ALA A 149 -4.06 7.80 -16.19
N ARG A 150 -4.03 7.77 -17.52
CA ARG A 150 -2.88 7.33 -18.30
C ARG A 150 -1.62 8.16 -18.04
N GLN A 151 -1.74 9.50 -18.05
CA GLN A 151 -0.59 10.37 -17.82
C GLN A 151 -0.13 10.32 -16.35
N ASN A 152 -1.07 10.08 -15.41
CA ASN A 152 -0.71 9.81 -14.03
C ASN A 152 0.13 8.52 -13.95
N ASN A 153 -0.40 7.40 -14.45
CA ASN A 153 0.23 6.08 -14.37
C ASN A 153 1.64 6.07 -15.00
N GLN A 154 1.77 6.52 -16.26
CA GLN A 154 3.02 6.44 -17.04
C GLN A 154 3.98 7.61 -16.76
N GLY A 155 3.50 8.65 -16.11
CA GLY A 155 4.24 9.88 -15.81
C GLY A 155 4.54 10.05 -14.34
N ILE A 156 3.70 10.85 -13.68
CA ILE A 156 3.97 11.33 -12.32
C ILE A 156 4.05 10.21 -11.28
N TRP A 157 3.17 9.19 -11.38
CA TRP A 157 3.18 8.05 -10.46
C TRP A 157 4.46 7.24 -10.62
N ALA A 158 4.79 6.81 -11.84
CA ALA A 158 5.99 6.03 -12.11
C ALA A 158 7.28 6.76 -11.70
N LYS A 159 7.40 8.05 -12.06
CA LYS A 159 8.64 8.83 -11.91
C LYS A 159 8.82 9.49 -10.55
N ASN A 160 7.72 9.87 -9.88
CA ASN A 160 7.75 10.67 -8.66
C ASN A 160 7.26 9.93 -7.42
N VAL A 161 6.67 8.74 -7.59
CA VAL A 161 6.21 7.89 -6.47
C VAL A 161 6.95 6.55 -6.46
N GLU A 162 6.82 5.73 -7.52
CA GLU A 162 7.41 4.40 -7.54
C GLU A 162 8.94 4.43 -7.61
N GLU A 163 9.52 5.18 -8.56
CA GLU A 163 10.97 5.26 -8.69
C GLU A 163 11.65 5.79 -7.41
N PRO A 164 11.23 6.91 -6.80
CA PRO A 164 11.79 7.37 -5.54
C PRO A 164 11.64 6.35 -4.40
N THR A 165 10.52 5.63 -4.34
CA THR A 165 10.33 4.55 -3.35
C THR A 165 11.36 3.45 -3.53
N ARG A 166 11.55 2.94 -4.76
CA ARG A 166 12.59 1.93 -5.06
C ARG A 166 14.00 2.43 -4.73
N LEU A 167 14.30 3.69 -5.02
CA LEU A 167 15.60 4.28 -4.72
C LEU A 167 15.84 4.42 -3.20
N TYR A 168 14.80 4.74 -2.45
CA TYR A 168 14.88 4.74 -0.99
C TYR A 168 15.20 3.33 -0.48
N ILE A 169 14.46 2.31 -0.93
CA ILE A 169 14.63 0.92 -0.51
C ILE A 169 16.03 0.40 -0.85
N LYS A 170 16.54 0.69 -2.05
CA LYS A 170 17.92 0.33 -2.47
C LYS A 170 19.01 0.90 -1.58
N ARG A 171 18.72 1.92 -0.77
CA ARG A 171 19.64 2.57 0.17
C ARG A 171 19.37 2.22 1.63
N SER A 172 18.27 1.54 1.89
CA SER A 172 17.87 1.17 3.25
C SER A 172 18.57 -0.10 3.69
N ALA A 173 18.67 -0.26 5.00
CA ALA A 173 19.07 -1.51 5.65
C ALA A 173 17.82 -2.26 6.09
N GLY A 174 17.73 -3.56 5.75
CA GLY A 174 16.59 -4.40 6.09
C GLY A 174 15.36 -4.16 5.24
N ASP A 175 14.24 -4.69 5.70
CA ASP A 175 12.99 -4.71 4.97
C ASP A 175 12.23 -3.39 5.11
N ILE A 176 11.64 -2.96 4.00
CA ILE A 176 10.74 -1.80 3.91
C ILE A 176 9.37 -2.30 3.49
N TYR A 177 8.34 -1.85 4.19
CA TYR A 177 6.97 -2.22 3.89
C TYR A 177 6.28 -1.11 3.07
N VAL A 178 5.62 -1.52 1.99
CA VAL A 178 4.96 -0.58 1.07
C VAL A 178 3.50 -0.98 0.92
N PHE A 179 2.59 -0.09 1.29
CA PHE A 179 1.16 -0.28 1.07
C PHE A 179 0.70 0.66 -0.05
N THR A 180 0.16 0.09 -1.10
CA THR A 180 -0.39 0.86 -2.23
C THR A 180 -1.87 0.62 -2.34
N GLY A 181 -2.65 1.66 -2.57
CA GLY A 181 -4.08 1.53 -2.75
C GLY A 181 -4.71 2.80 -3.31
N SER A 182 -6.03 2.82 -3.29
CA SER A 182 -6.79 3.92 -3.84
C SER A 182 -8.13 4.09 -3.13
N THR A 183 -8.66 5.31 -3.14
CA THR A 183 -9.92 5.63 -2.47
C THR A 183 -10.78 6.59 -3.30
N GLY A 184 -12.03 6.74 -2.87
CA GLY A 184 -13.02 7.56 -3.56
C GLY A 184 -13.61 6.88 -4.80
N ASN A 185 -14.55 7.56 -5.43
CA ASN A 185 -15.28 7.06 -6.59
C ASN A 185 -15.54 8.20 -7.58
N SER A 186 -14.91 8.14 -8.74
CA SER A 186 -15.09 9.06 -9.88
C SER A 186 -15.84 8.41 -11.04
N GLY A 187 -16.58 7.32 -10.78
CA GLY A 187 -17.30 6.56 -11.80
C GLY A 187 -16.80 5.14 -11.91
N ALA A 188 -17.09 4.46 -13.00
CA ALA A 188 -16.70 3.08 -13.23
C ALA A 188 -16.41 2.80 -14.71
N ILE A 189 -15.52 1.86 -14.99
CA ILE A 189 -15.20 1.37 -16.33
C ILE A 189 -15.85 0.03 -16.61
N GLY A 190 -16.13 -0.21 -17.90
CA GLY A 190 -16.59 -1.50 -18.42
C GLY A 190 -17.98 -1.93 -17.95
N LYS A 191 -18.42 -3.07 -18.48
CA LYS A 191 -19.69 -3.69 -18.07
C LYS A 191 -19.60 -4.26 -16.65
N GLY A 192 -18.42 -4.68 -16.22
CA GLY A 192 -18.14 -5.14 -14.87
C GLY A 192 -18.19 -4.05 -13.81
N ARG A 193 -18.23 -2.76 -14.22
CA ARG A 193 -18.29 -1.58 -13.35
C ARG A 193 -17.13 -1.52 -12.34
N VAL A 194 -15.89 -1.67 -12.82
CA VAL A 194 -14.71 -1.48 -12.00
C VAL A 194 -14.60 -0.01 -11.58
N THR A 195 -14.62 0.27 -10.29
CA THR A 195 -14.63 1.64 -9.75
C THR A 195 -13.36 2.40 -10.13
N ILE A 196 -13.53 3.60 -10.70
CA ILE A 196 -12.45 4.57 -10.93
C ILE A 196 -12.20 5.30 -9.60
N PRO A 197 -11.04 5.12 -8.95
CA PRO A 197 -10.76 5.84 -7.73
C PRO A 197 -10.48 7.31 -8.01
N SER A 198 -10.85 8.20 -7.08
CA SER A 198 -10.52 9.62 -7.18
C SER A 198 -9.09 9.94 -6.74
N HIS A 199 -8.54 9.15 -5.83
CA HIS A 199 -7.19 9.33 -5.28
C HIS A 199 -6.43 8.01 -5.18
N LEU A 200 -5.12 8.11 -5.34
CA LEU A 200 -4.15 7.04 -5.20
C LEU A 200 -3.26 7.34 -4.00
N TYR A 201 -2.82 6.30 -3.31
CA TYR A 201 -1.83 6.46 -2.24
C TYR A 201 -0.76 5.35 -2.29
N LYS A 202 0.42 5.70 -1.80
CA LYS A 202 1.50 4.74 -1.52
C LYS A 202 2.13 5.11 -0.17
N LEU A 203 1.89 4.28 0.83
CA LEU A 203 2.46 4.37 2.17
C LEU A 203 3.77 3.57 2.19
N VAL A 204 4.83 4.19 2.67
CA VAL A 204 6.14 3.56 2.86
C VAL A 204 6.46 3.57 4.34
N TYR A 205 6.86 2.42 4.88
CA TYR A 205 7.26 2.26 6.26
C TYR A 205 8.65 1.63 6.36
N ASP A 206 9.58 2.34 6.99
CA ASP A 206 10.93 1.88 7.35
C ASP A 206 11.01 1.59 8.85
N PRO A 207 10.95 0.32 9.27
CA PRO A 207 11.00 -0.03 10.69
C PRO A 207 12.34 0.29 11.34
N ASN A 208 13.45 0.26 10.56
CA ASN A 208 14.78 0.51 11.10
C ASN A 208 14.98 1.98 11.51
N LYS A 209 14.28 2.89 10.84
CA LYS A 209 14.29 4.32 11.16
C LYS A 209 13.04 4.76 11.90
N ASN A 210 12.09 3.84 12.11
CA ASN A 210 10.78 4.14 12.66
C ASN A 210 10.07 5.28 11.90
N LEU A 211 10.14 5.23 10.57
CA LEU A 211 9.71 6.28 9.66
C LEU A 211 8.59 5.80 8.75
N ALA A 212 7.51 6.55 8.70
CA ALA A 212 6.40 6.30 7.75
C ALA A 212 5.96 7.60 7.09
N TRP A 213 5.70 7.53 5.78
CA TRP A 213 5.12 8.64 4.99
C TRP A 213 4.26 8.08 3.88
N ALA A 214 3.32 8.87 3.37
CA ALA A 214 2.47 8.45 2.27
C ALA A 214 2.43 9.50 1.15
N TYR A 215 2.57 9.04 -0.09
CA TYR A 215 2.21 9.79 -1.27
C TYR A 215 0.69 9.77 -1.42
N TRP A 216 0.11 10.91 -1.78
CA TRP A 216 -1.32 11.06 -2.02
C TRP A 216 -1.54 11.91 -3.26
N LEU A 217 -2.15 11.33 -4.31
CA LEU A 217 -2.34 11.98 -5.59
C LEU A 217 -3.77 11.81 -6.09
N GLU A 218 -4.27 12.82 -6.79
CA GLU A 218 -5.48 12.70 -7.58
C GLU A 218 -5.27 11.74 -8.75
N ASN A 219 -6.31 10.98 -9.11
CA ASN A 219 -6.26 10.06 -10.24
C ASN A 219 -6.71 10.76 -11.53
N THR A 220 -5.97 11.79 -11.95
CA THR A 220 -6.24 12.59 -13.15
C THR A 220 -5.01 12.67 -14.03
N ASN A 221 -5.18 13.04 -15.30
CA ASN A 221 -4.07 13.21 -16.24
C ASN A 221 -3.20 14.44 -15.94
N ASP A 222 -3.75 15.41 -15.26
CA ASP A 222 -3.13 16.68 -14.85
C ASP A 222 -2.71 16.70 -13.36
N ALA A 223 -2.74 15.53 -12.72
CA ALA A 223 -2.31 15.39 -11.32
C ALA A 223 -0.93 16.01 -11.09
N SER A 224 -0.78 16.69 -9.97
CA SER A 224 0.47 17.30 -9.54
C SER A 224 0.97 16.68 -8.23
N MET A 225 2.30 16.62 -8.04
CA MET A 225 2.87 16.18 -6.78
C MET A 225 2.59 17.18 -5.66
N SER A 226 2.08 16.65 -4.57
CA SER A 226 2.07 17.32 -3.26
C SER A 226 3.16 16.69 -2.38
N PRO A 227 3.62 17.39 -1.33
CA PRO A 227 4.40 16.73 -0.29
C PRO A 227 3.68 15.50 0.20
N PRO A 228 4.41 14.43 0.55
CA PRO A 228 3.83 13.31 1.24
C PRO A 228 3.09 13.75 2.51
N ILE A 229 2.01 13.05 2.78
CA ILE A 229 1.21 13.23 3.99
C ILE A 229 1.71 12.31 5.09
N THR A 230 1.31 12.58 6.32
CA THR A 230 1.66 11.74 7.46
C THR A 230 0.90 10.41 7.41
N TYR A 231 1.37 9.43 8.16
CA TYR A 231 0.66 8.17 8.37
C TYR A 231 -0.75 8.40 8.93
N GLN A 232 -0.88 9.30 9.89
CA GLN A 232 -2.15 9.63 10.52
C GLN A 232 -3.14 10.28 9.55
N ASP A 233 -2.67 11.22 8.71
CA ASP A 233 -3.50 11.82 7.67
C ASP A 233 -4.00 10.76 6.67
N LEU A 234 -3.14 9.79 6.32
CA LEU A 234 -3.53 8.69 5.46
C LEU A 234 -4.64 7.84 6.09
N MET A 235 -4.50 7.47 7.38
CA MET A 235 -5.52 6.73 8.11
C MET A 235 -6.87 7.46 8.09
N GLN A 236 -6.88 8.77 8.34
CA GLN A 236 -8.10 9.59 8.28
C GLN A 236 -8.72 9.62 6.88
N LYS A 237 -7.89 9.73 5.84
CA LYS A 237 -8.35 9.80 4.44
C LYS A 237 -8.87 8.48 3.90
N THR A 238 -8.31 7.37 4.35
CA THR A 238 -8.63 6.02 3.83
C THR A 238 -9.61 5.25 4.71
N GLY A 239 -9.68 5.58 6.00
CA GLY A 239 -10.39 4.78 7.02
C GLY A 239 -9.72 3.44 7.30
N ILE A 240 -8.41 3.30 6.97
CA ILE A 240 -7.63 2.07 7.17
C ILE A 240 -6.60 2.32 8.27
N ASP A 241 -6.62 1.52 9.32
CA ASP A 241 -5.50 1.46 10.27
C ASP A 241 -4.53 0.36 9.81
N PHE A 242 -3.33 0.78 9.43
CA PHE A 242 -2.28 -0.13 8.95
C PHE A 242 -1.50 -0.79 10.10
N HIS A 243 -1.83 -0.49 11.35
CA HIS A 243 -1.21 -1.04 12.57
C HIS A 243 0.33 -0.97 12.54
N LEU A 244 0.86 0.11 11.97
CA LEU A 244 2.31 0.28 11.94
C LEU A 244 2.85 0.48 13.36
N PRO A 245 3.88 -0.25 13.77
CA PRO A 245 4.50 -0.11 15.08
C PRO A 245 5.43 1.11 15.12
N VAL A 246 4.92 2.26 14.66
CA VAL A 246 5.64 3.53 14.73
C VAL A 246 5.51 4.11 16.14
N ASN A 247 6.59 4.75 16.64
CA ASN A 247 6.52 5.41 17.94
C ASN A 247 5.54 6.61 17.90
N SER A 248 5.25 7.16 19.07
CA SER A 248 4.27 8.27 19.19
C SER A 248 4.64 9.50 18.36
N GLU A 249 5.92 9.73 18.10
CA GLU A 249 6.40 10.85 17.28
C GLU A 249 6.04 10.66 15.79
N SER A 250 6.08 9.42 15.28
CA SER A 250 5.65 9.09 13.91
C SER A 250 4.13 9.03 13.76
N LYS A 251 3.39 8.89 14.85
CA LYS A 251 1.91 8.86 14.89
C LYS A 251 1.30 10.24 15.02
N VAL A 252 2.07 11.26 15.40
CA VAL A 252 1.49 12.58 15.71
C VAL A 252 1.25 13.36 14.43
N SER A 253 -0.03 13.69 14.23
CA SER A 253 -0.44 14.64 13.20
C SER A 253 0.20 16.01 13.45
N PRO A 254 0.58 16.73 12.39
CA PRO A 254 1.04 18.13 12.52
C PRO A 254 0.03 19.05 13.18
N GLN A 255 -1.19 18.59 13.44
CA GLN A 255 -2.31 19.42 13.90
C GLN A 255 -2.65 19.32 15.39
N THR A 256 -1.95 18.48 16.17
CA THR A 256 -2.17 18.45 17.62
C THR A 256 -1.13 19.30 18.34
N PRO A 257 -1.47 20.49 18.87
CA PRO A 257 -0.55 21.26 19.70
C PRO A 257 -0.35 20.51 21.02
N ILE A 258 0.82 19.97 21.25
CA ILE A 258 1.22 19.60 22.60
C ILE A 258 1.68 20.89 23.27
N GLU A 259 0.86 21.45 24.15
CA GLU A 259 1.31 22.47 25.08
C GLU A 259 2.35 21.86 26.03
N SER A 260 3.61 21.93 25.66
CA SER A 260 4.70 21.85 26.61
C SER A 260 5.53 23.12 26.50
N LYS A 261 5.57 23.82 27.60
CA LYS A 261 6.47 24.95 27.80
C LYS A 261 7.93 24.44 27.62
N SER A 262 8.60 24.90 26.60
CA SER A 262 9.97 24.69 26.17
C SER A 262 10.19 23.64 25.07
N ASN A 263 10.66 24.14 23.95
CA ASN A 263 11.05 23.46 22.71
C ASN A 263 9.90 22.98 21.82
N LYS A 264 9.53 23.88 20.93
CA LYS A 264 8.66 23.63 19.77
C LYS A 264 9.33 22.60 18.84
N ALA A 265 9.21 21.31 19.16
CA ALA A 265 9.58 20.23 18.28
C ALA A 265 8.56 20.19 17.13
N LEU A 266 9.01 20.55 15.96
CA LEU A 266 8.21 20.54 14.74
C LEU A 266 7.89 19.10 14.34
N MET A 267 6.62 18.76 14.30
CA MET A 267 6.11 17.45 13.97
C MET A 267 5.70 17.44 12.50
N GLY A 268 6.52 16.84 11.66
CA GLY A 268 6.21 16.67 10.26
C GLY A 268 6.77 15.34 9.74
N GLY A 269 6.07 14.71 8.83
CA GLY A 269 6.59 13.57 8.10
C GLY A 269 7.86 13.91 7.33
N TRP A 270 8.76 12.96 7.19
CA TRP A 270 9.95 13.10 6.37
C TRP A 270 9.73 12.42 5.02
N TYR A 271 10.15 13.05 3.94
CA TYR A 271 10.14 12.41 2.63
C TYR A 271 11.36 12.76 1.79
N PRO A 272 11.86 11.81 0.97
CA PRO A 272 13.01 12.05 0.11
C PRO A 272 12.60 12.66 -1.23
N VAL A 273 13.38 13.64 -1.69
CA VAL A 273 13.36 14.14 -3.07
C VAL A 273 14.73 13.85 -3.68
N PHE A 274 14.77 13.08 -4.76
CA PHE A 274 16.01 12.63 -5.39
C PHE A 274 16.40 13.49 -6.58
N PHE A 275 17.70 13.78 -6.69
CA PHE A 275 18.30 14.54 -7.77
C PHE A 275 19.47 13.77 -8.35
N ASP A 276 19.38 13.36 -9.61
CA ASP A 276 20.50 12.78 -10.37
C ASP A 276 21.33 13.85 -11.03
N ASP A 277 20.69 14.98 -11.35
CA ASP A 277 21.25 16.18 -11.93
C ASP A 277 20.60 17.43 -11.31
N PHE A 278 21.03 18.59 -11.79
CA PHE A 278 20.43 19.86 -11.43
C PHE A 278 19.10 20.06 -12.16
N ALA A 279 18.00 19.81 -11.47
CA ALA A 279 16.63 19.84 -12.00
C ALA A 279 15.86 21.08 -11.49
N PRO A 280 15.93 22.23 -12.15
CA PRO A 280 15.29 23.49 -11.69
C PRO A 280 13.80 23.33 -11.41
N ALA A 281 13.04 22.70 -12.31
CA ALA A 281 11.60 22.54 -12.13
C ALA A 281 11.23 21.76 -10.87
N LYS A 282 12.03 20.73 -10.51
CA LYS A 282 11.83 19.96 -9.27
C LYS A 282 12.16 20.79 -8.02
N ILE A 283 13.18 21.66 -8.11
CA ILE A 283 13.56 22.55 -7.03
C ILE A 283 12.49 23.64 -6.87
N ASP A 284 11.98 24.22 -7.95
CA ASP A 284 10.93 25.25 -7.94
C ASP A 284 9.62 24.71 -7.32
N GLN A 285 9.27 23.45 -7.60
CA GLN A 285 8.13 22.79 -6.95
C GLN A 285 8.35 22.66 -5.42
N LEU A 286 9.56 22.29 -5.01
CA LEU A 286 9.90 22.23 -3.57
C LEU A 286 9.84 23.62 -2.94
N ILE A 287 10.37 24.67 -3.62
CA ILE A 287 10.31 26.06 -3.17
C ILE A 287 8.86 26.54 -3.03
N LYS A 288 7.99 26.19 -3.99
CA LYS A 288 6.56 26.48 -3.89
C LYS A 288 5.96 25.86 -2.62
N THR A 289 6.27 24.62 -2.33
CA THR A 289 5.80 23.92 -1.12
C THR A 289 6.31 24.58 0.17
N ILE A 290 7.55 25.09 0.15
CA ILE A 290 8.11 25.87 1.28
C ILE A 290 7.33 27.17 1.47
N LYS A 291 7.07 27.92 0.38
CA LYS A 291 6.33 29.19 0.41
C LYS A 291 4.90 29.03 0.90
N GLU A 292 4.29 27.89 0.64
CA GLU A 292 2.97 27.50 1.19
C GLU A 292 3.01 27.15 2.68
N GLY A 293 4.17 27.23 3.31
CA GLY A 293 4.33 26.99 4.74
C GLY A 293 4.28 25.54 5.18
N ARG A 294 4.32 24.60 4.24
CA ARG A 294 4.15 23.14 4.46
C ARG A 294 5.45 22.41 4.82
N VAL A 295 6.61 23.07 4.68
CA VAL A 295 7.92 22.48 4.97
C VAL A 295 8.50 23.09 6.23
N ALA A 296 8.97 22.25 7.15
CA ALA A 296 9.62 22.65 8.39
C ALA A 296 11.14 22.77 8.23
N SER A 297 11.77 21.81 7.59
CA SER A 297 13.21 21.78 7.34
C SER A 297 13.57 20.91 6.15
N ILE A 298 14.79 21.11 5.62
CA ILE A 298 15.35 20.31 4.53
C ILE A 298 16.78 19.93 4.91
N GLN A 299 17.08 18.63 4.78
CA GLN A 299 18.44 18.10 4.87
C GLN A 299 18.83 17.54 3.50
N ILE A 300 19.93 18.01 2.94
CA ILE A 300 20.45 17.53 1.66
C ILE A 300 21.57 16.54 1.93
N GLN A 301 21.32 15.28 1.60
CA GLN A 301 22.26 14.19 1.74
C GLN A 301 22.96 13.92 0.40
N TYR A 302 24.27 13.72 0.43
CA TYR A 302 25.11 13.41 -0.72
C TYR A 302 26.26 12.49 -0.32
N ASP A 303 26.77 11.70 -1.26
CA ASP A 303 28.00 10.94 -1.07
C ASP A 303 29.16 11.62 -1.84
N ARG A 304 29.20 11.54 -3.16
CA ARG A 304 30.29 12.08 -3.99
C ARG A 304 29.98 13.43 -4.62
N ASN A 305 28.71 13.73 -4.88
CA ASN A 305 28.32 14.91 -5.64
C ASN A 305 28.01 16.11 -4.73
N SER A 306 29.05 16.61 -4.04
CA SER A 306 28.92 17.78 -3.17
C SER A 306 28.55 19.05 -3.94
N GLU A 307 29.00 19.19 -5.18
CA GLU A 307 28.70 20.35 -6.01
C GLU A 307 27.22 20.44 -6.40
N LEU A 308 26.59 19.32 -6.76
CA LEU A 308 25.17 19.28 -7.00
C LEU A 308 24.38 19.60 -5.71
N ALA A 309 24.80 19.03 -4.58
CA ALA A 309 24.17 19.28 -3.28
C ALA A 309 24.22 20.77 -2.89
N LYS A 310 25.39 21.43 -3.08
CA LYS A 310 25.56 22.87 -2.83
C LYS A 310 24.69 23.73 -3.76
N LYS A 311 24.62 23.39 -5.06
CA LYS A 311 23.79 24.11 -6.03
C LYS A 311 22.31 24.03 -5.67
N ILE A 312 21.81 22.84 -5.29
CA ILE A 312 20.42 22.66 -4.87
C ILE A 312 20.16 23.47 -3.58
N ALA A 313 21.03 23.37 -2.60
CA ALA A 313 20.93 24.13 -1.35
C ALA A 313 20.89 25.64 -1.58
N ALA A 314 21.79 26.15 -2.40
CA ALA A 314 21.88 27.56 -2.73
C ALA A 314 20.60 28.08 -3.42
N GLN A 315 20.04 27.34 -4.34
CA GLN A 315 18.79 27.73 -5.00
C GLN A 315 17.61 27.74 -4.03
N ILE A 316 17.47 26.72 -3.18
CA ILE A 316 16.43 26.69 -2.14
C ILE A 316 16.60 27.89 -1.21
N GLN A 317 17.80 28.15 -0.73
CA GLN A 317 18.12 29.25 0.20
C GLN A 317 17.86 30.62 -0.45
N SER A 318 18.18 30.81 -1.72
CA SER A 318 18.00 32.10 -2.40
C SER A 318 16.54 32.47 -2.64
N GLN A 319 15.63 31.49 -2.64
CA GLN A 319 14.23 31.70 -2.98
C GLN A 319 13.25 31.33 -1.86
N SER A 320 13.75 30.92 -0.68
CA SER A 320 12.92 30.50 0.45
C SER A 320 13.52 30.92 1.79
N THR A 321 12.74 30.79 2.87
CA THR A 321 13.16 31.08 4.25
C THR A 321 13.88 29.90 4.91
N ILE A 322 13.97 28.75 4.23
CA ILE A 322 14.61 27.55 4.76
C ILE A 322 16.09 27.53 4.32
N ILE A 323 16.96 27.34 5.29
CA ILE A 323 18.37 27.06 5.05
C ILE A 323 18.57 25.55 5.11
N PRO A 324 18.82 24.87 3.96
CA PRO A 324 19.03 23.43 3.95
C PRO A 324 20.34 23.06 4.67
N SER A 325 20.31 22.01 5.49
CA SER A 325 21.53 21.41 6.04
C SER A 325 22.15 20.44 5.02
N LEU A 326 23.47 20.47 4.87
CA LEU A 326 24.22 19.55 4.02
C LEU A 326 24.82 18.43 4.87
N VAL A 327 24.58 17.19 4.50
CA VAL A 327 25.10 16.01 5.21
C VAL A 327 25.74 15.07 4.21
N GLN A 328 27.03 14.82 4.38
CA GLN A 328 27.71 13.77 3.63
C GLN A 328 27.37 12.43 4.27
N SER A 329 26.81 11.52 3.46
CA SER A 329 26.43 10.17 3.90
C SER A 329 26.95 9.18 2.87
N SER A 330 27.89 8.33 3.27
CA SER A 330 28.35 7.24 2.42
C SER A 330 27.35 6.07 2.54
N PRO A 331 26.78 5.60 1.43
CA PRO A 331 26.04 4.34 1.43
C PRO A 331 27.02 3.20 1.75
N PRO A 332 26.54 2.08 2.33
CA PRO A 332 27.38 0.92 2.56
C PRO A 332 28.04 0.44 1.26
N ASP A 333 29.29 0.04 1.33
CA ASP A 333 30.09 -0.37 0.17
C ASP A 333 29.44 -1.50 -0.62
N SER A 334 29.08 -1.21 -1.86
CA SER A 334 28.64 -2.19 -2.85
C SER A 334 29.20 -1.84 -4.22
N PRO A 335 29.77 -2.80 -4.96
CA PRO A 335 30.45 -2.52 -6.24
C PRO A 335 29.51 -2.10 -7.37
N THR A 336 28.20 -2.27 -7.24
CA THR A 336 27.19 -1.98 -8.29
C THR A 336 26.60 -0.57 -8.25
N VAL A 337 27.04 0.33 -7.36
CA VAL A 337 26.32 1.56 -7.00
C VAL A 337 27.02 2.85 -7.51
N THR A 338 27.76 2.82 -8.59
CA THR A 338 28.50 4.03 -9.08
C THR A 338 27.54 5.17 -9.48
N TYR A 339 26.40 4.85 -10.06
CA TYR A 339 25.37 5.84 -10.44
C TYR A 339 24.69 6.48 -9.22
N GLU A 340 24.39 5.69 -8.20
CA GLU A 340 23.71 6.17 -6.99
C GLU A 340 24.60 7.03 -6.08
N ARG A 341 25.95 6.85 -6.14
CA ARG A 341 26.89 7.68 -5.37
C ARG A 341 26.97 9.13 -5.83
N ASN A 342 26.52 9.43 -7.06
CA ASN A 342 26.44 10.79 -7.57
C ASN A 342 25.10 11.46 -7.31
N ARG A 343 24.09 10.71 -6.83
CA ARG A 343 22.76 11.22 -6.55
C ARG A 343 22.75 12.04 -5.25
N VAL A 344 22.01 13.12 -5.29
CA VAL A 344 21.72 13.96 -4.13
C VAL A 344 20.28 13.72 -3.67
N THR A 345 20.07 13.59 -2.37
CA THR A 345 18.75 13.38 -1.80
C THR A 345 18.40 14.54 -0.86
N ALA A 346 17.35 15.29 -1.15
CA ALA A 346 16.79 16.23 -0.21
C ALA A 346 15.77 15.49 0.67
N ILE A 347 16.07 15.37 1.95
CA ILE A 347 15.12 14.86 2.95
C ILE A 347 14.32 16.05 3.45
N VAL A 348 13.07 16.11 3.05
CA VAL A 348 12.15 17.20 3.36
C VAL A 348 11.31 16.82 4.57
N ARG A 349 11.30 17.67 5.58
CA ARG A 349 10.42 17.56 6.74
C ARG A 349 9.23 18.48 6.53
N SER A 350 8.03 17.93 6.45
CA SER A 350 6.79 18.70 6.45
C SER A 350 6.48 19.25 7.87
N LYS A 351 5.73 20.32 7.94
CA LYS A 351 5.22 20.87 9.21
C LYS A 351 4.10 20.02 9.74
#